data_d9de42d3e67a7449cd59b6e6245cc30a
#
_entry.id   d9de42d3e67a7449cd59b6e6245cc30a
#
_cell.length_a   1.000
_cell.length_b   1.000
_cell.length_c   1.000
_cell.angle_alpha   90.00
_cell.angle_beta   90.00
_cell.angle_gamma   90.00
#
_symmetry.space_group_name_H-M   'P 1'
#
loop_
_entity.id
_entity.type
_entity.pdbx_description
1 polymer ?
#
loop_
_entity_poly.entity_id
_entity_poly.type
_entity_poly.pdbx_seq_one_letter_code
_entity_poly.pdbx_strand_id
1 'polypeptide(L)'
;MNKYIKLSILSVALVGVTTACDMDSPSISSLDESSVFSVYSLAEAEVMSIHQSFGETNSYRGRFLPYYGLNSDVETGGRSTPSLASKTDDKQSLWNYSTLPNNGQMNTDNNAYAKFYEGIERANLAIKGLRQYGNTASNPNMAQLLGEALTLRAVIYTDLTKAWGDVPARFEPNNSENMYKPRTNRDVIYKQLLADLKEAEDYCYWPNENSITSSTERVSKSFVKGLRARIALYAGGYGLRGDGFRKSNDPELETSKMYQIVKEECIDIINSRRNTLGEFADNFKKLSQDNVTAGGESLWEIPFSDSRGRVLYTWGVYHQAKDQYTQQAQGGTNSPMPYLFYDYDVDDVRRDITCVPYKWSKELVAGKSYQELSSIDKWCFGKLRYEWMKRIVTSTNDDGINWQYMRLADVYLMAAEAVNQLDGPDAAWQYMEPVLSRALPAAKVVELKARYTASKEAFQNGIVDQRALEFAGEALRKADLVRWGIIDEKMAECKEKLTRLANRQGEYADLPVKVYTKIYSEGDAALINQYNMYMGDSPNPNGESIIIYGLNHGDDTEAISTELKDAGFASKDWFEGKDGLKLKEDYINGIYVNTPSLNCLWPIWQTFVNSSNGLINNDGNYGQLSD
;
A
#
# COMPACT_ATOMS: atom_id res chain seq x y z
N MET A 1 -29.70 5.12 -84.73
CA MET A 1 -30.33 5.34 -83.41
C MET A 1 -29.43 6.29 -82.59
N ASN A 2 -29.95 7.46 -82.40
CA ASN A 2 -29.14 8.66 -82.01
C ASN A 2 -28.49 8.60 -80.66
N LYS A 3 -27.25 9.06 -80.61
CA LYS A 3 -26.40 9.22 -79.39
C LYS A 3 -27.06 10.04 -78.25
N TYR A 4 -28.08 10.82 -78.59
CA TYR A 4 -28.80 11.72 -77.66
C TYR A 4 -29.89 10.99 -76.83
N ILE A 5 -30.39 9.84 -77.27
CA ILE A 5 -31.40 9.06 -76.54
C ILE A 5 -30.74 8.24 -75.40
N LYS A 6 -29.47 7.87 -75.56
CA LYS A 6 -28.71 7.19 -74.47
C LYS A 6 -28.29 8.10 -73.32
N LEU A 7 -28.16 9.41 -73.59
CA LEU A 7 -27.78 10.38 -72.53
C LEU A 7 -29.00 10.77 -71.71
N SER A 8 -30.21 10.77 -72.28
CA SER A 8 -31.45 11.15 -71.53
C SER A 8 -31.93 10.05 -70.58
N ILE A 9 -31.58 8.77 -70.86
CA ILE A 9 -31.94 7.64 -69.99
C ILE A 9 -30.96 7.53 -68.82
N LEU A 10 -29.72 8.02 -68.95
CA LEU A 10 -28.75 8.03 -67.90
C LEU A 10 -28.98 9.18 -66.89
N SER A 11 -29.59 10.30 -67.32
CA SER A 11 -29.90 11.43 -66.44
C SER A 11 -31.18 11.25 -65.61
N VAL A 12 -32.08 10.35 -66.00
CA VAL A 12 -33.30 10.05 -65.22
C VAL A 12 -33.01 8.95 -64.17
N ALA A 13 -31.96 8.13 -64.38
CA ALA A 13 -31.55 7.12 -63.41
C ALA A 13 -30.67 7.70 -62.24
N LEU A 14 -30.21 8.98 -62.35
CA LEU A 14 -29.35 9.58 -61.33
C LEU A 14 -30.11 10.52 -60.38
N VAL A 15 -31.40 10.76 -60.54
CA VAL A 15 -32.22 11.60 -59.66
C VAL A 15 -33.11 10.78 -58.70
N GLY A 16 -33.06 9.44 -58.81
CA GLY A 16 -33.90 8.54 -58.00
C GLY A 16 -33.25 7.87 -56.78
N VAL A 17 -32.02 8.27 -56.39
CA VAL A 17 -31.32 7.61 -55.28
C VAL A 17 -30.72 8.64 -54.33
N THR A 18 -31.57 9.56 -53.86
CA THR A 18 -31.27 10.36 -52.67
C THR A 18 -32.44 10.31 -51.69
N THR A 19 -33.00 9.13 -51.48
CA THR A 19 -33.54 8.80 -50.17
C THR A 19 -32.37 8.25 -49.40
N ALA A 20 -31.72 9.09 -48.61
CA ALA A 20 -30.85 8.62 -47.57
C ALA A 20 -31.63 7.58 -46.77
N CYS A 21 -31.27 6.32 -46.92
CA CYS A 21 -31.58 5.34 -45.91
C CYS A 21 -30.87 5.86 -44.65
N ASP A 22 -31.68 6.28 -43.74
CA ASP A 22 -31.31 6.40 -42.34
C ASP A 22 -30.88 4.97 -41.94
N MET A 23 -29.58 4.67 -42.05
CA MET A 23 -29.02 3.40 -41.62
C MET A 23 -28.63 3.53 -40.14
N ASP A 24 -29.53 4.03 -39.29
CA ASP A 24 -29.60 3.71 -37.89
C ASP A 24 -30.23 2.30 -37.78
N SER A 25 -29.53 1.31 -38.33
CA SER A 25 -29.72 -0.06 -37.92
C SER A 25 -29.13 -0.16 -36.52
N PRO A 26 -29.93 -0.30 -35.45
CA PRO A 26 -29.38 -0.50 -34.13
C PRO A 26 -28.46 -1.70 -34.21
N SER A 27 -27.24 -1.56 -33.78
CA SER A 27 -26.27 -2.65 -33.74
C SER A 27 -26.86 -3.77 -32.89
N ILE A 28 -27.36 -4.82 -33.52
CA ILE A 28 -27.97 -5.99 -32.86
C ILE A 28 -26.91 -6.76 -32.04
N SER A 29 -25.65 -6.40 -32.17
CA SER A 29 -24.51 -7.03 -31.49
C SER A 29 -23.94 -6.25 -30.30
N SER A 30 -24.43 -5.05 -29.97
CA SER A 30 -24.06 -4.29 -28.78
C SER A 30 -25.23 -4.21 -27.81
N LEU A 31 -25.00 -4.60 -26.56
CA LEU A 31 -25.92 -4.31 -25.45
C LEU A 31 -25.99 -2.79 -25.25
N ASP A 32 -27.20 -2.25 -25.22
CA ASP A 32 -27.37 -0.85 -24.86
C ASP A 32 -27.14 -0.61 -23.35
N GLU A 33 -26.87 0.62 -22.98
CA GLU A 33 -26.58 1.00 -21.59
C GLU A 33 -27.74 0.59 -20.64
N SER A 34 -29.00 0.71 -21.11
CA SER A 34 -30.17 0.35 -20.32
C SER A 34 -30.24 -1.15 -20.03
N SER A 35 -29.91 -1.99 -21.00
CA SER A 35 -29.86 -3.44 -20.87
C SER A 35 -28.74 -3.87 -19.91
N VAL A 36 -27.57 -3.25 -20.00
CA VAL A 36 -26.44 -3.55 -19.10
C VAL A 36 -26.80 -3.26 -17.65
N PHE A 37 -27.31 -2.07 -17.36
CA PHE A 37 -27.54 -1.63 -15.98
C PHE A 37 -28.91 -1.98 -15.39
N SER A 38 -29.79 -2.62 -16.14
CA SER A 38 -31.04 -3.20 -15.60
C SER A 38 -30.91 -4.68 -15.19
N VAL A 39 -29.84 -5.37 -15.63
CA VAL A 39 -29.58 -6.78 -15.32
C VAL A 39 -28.39 -6.90 -14.36
N TYR A 40 -28.61 -7.48 -13.17
CA TYR A 40 -27.61 -7.52 -12.10
C TYR A 40 -26.25 -8.07 -12.55
N SER A 41 -26.21 -9.22 -13.22
CA SER A 41 -24.94 -9.85 -13.64
C SER A 41 -24.14 -9.04 -14.65
N LEU A 42 -24.81 -8.27 -15.50
CA LEU A 42 -24.15 -7.37 -16.46
C LEU A 42 -23.65 -6.11 -15.76
N ALA A 43 -24.46 -5.52 -14.90
CA ALA A 43 -24.05 -4.37 -14.09
C ALA A 43 -22.90 -4.72 -13.14
N GLU A 44 -22.91 -5.91 -12.55
CA GLU A 44 -21.82 -6.42 -11.71
C GLU A 44 -20.52 -6.56 -12.52
N ALA A 45 -20.58 -7.09 -13.73
CA ALA A 45 -19.40 -7.22 -14.61
C ALA A 45 -18.79 -5.84 -14.93
N GLU A 46 -19.63 -4.82 -15.17
CA GLU A 46 -19.16 -3.44 -15.40
C GLU A 46 -18.48 -2.86 -14.16
N VAL A 47 -19.07 -3.01 -12.97
CA VAL A 47 -18.45 -2.56 -11.70
C VAL A 47 -17.15 -3.31 -11.45
N MET A 48 -17.11 -4.64 -11.65
CA MET A 48 -15.89 -5.42 -11.50
C MET A 48 -14.81 -5.03 -12.51
N SER A 49 -15.18 -4.49 -13.68
CA SER A 49 -14.23 -4.02 -14.68
C SER A 49 -13.33 -2.87 -14.17
N ILE A 50 -13.75 -2.12 -13.13
CA ILE A 50 -12.97 -1.06 -12.50
C ILE A 50 -11.66 -1.62 -11.91
N HIS A 51 -11.68 -2.84 -11.40
CA HIS A 51 -10.50 -3.52 -10.85
C HIS A 51 -9.38 -3.76 -11.88
N GLN A 52 -9.68 -3.73 -13.19
CA GLN A 52 -8.64 -3.89 -14.21
C GLN A 52 -7.58 -2.80 -14.15
N SER A 53 -7.90 -1.62 -13.61
CA SER A 53 -6.94 -0.53 -13.42
C SER A 53 -5.78 -0.89 -12.49
N PHE A 54 -5.95 -1.86 -11.59
CA PHE A 54 -4.92 -2.33 -10.66
C PHE A 54 -4.06 -3.47 -11.23
N GLY A 55 -4.53 -4.19 -12.24
CA GLY A 55 -3.96 -5.47 -12.68
C GLY A 55 -2.74 -5.38 -13.62
N GLU A 56 -2.44 -4.23 -14.19
CA GLU A 56 -1.37 -4.10 -15.18
C GLU A 56 0.03 -4.07 -14.57
N THR A 57 0.97 -4.85 -15.16
CA THR A 57 2.33 -4.99 -14.63
C THR A 57 3.12 -3.68 -14.66
N ASN A 58 2.98 -2.88 -15.72
CA ASN A 58 3.67 -1.60 -15.87
C ASN A 58 2.85 -0.41 -15.32
N SER A 59 1.87 -0.70 -14.47
CA SER A 59 0.96 0.26 -13.88
C SER A 59 0.93 0.09 -12.35
N TYR A 60 -0.24 -0.07 -11.76
CA TYR A 60 -0.43 -0.09 -10.31
C TYR A 60 0.45 -1.12 -9.60
N ARG A 61 0.27 -2.41 -9.89
CA ARG A 61 0.92 -3.50 -9.16
C ARG A 61 2.44 -3.58 -9.32
N GLY A 62 3.00 -3.05 -10.39
CA GLY A 62 4.42 -3.18 -10.68
C GLY A 62 5.19 -1.87 -10.76
N ARG A 63 4.51 -0.71 -10.72
CA ARG A 63 5.16 0.62 -10.82
C ARG A 63 4.67 1.61 -9.76
N PHE A 64 3.41 1.58 -9.37
CA PHE A 64 2.89 2.45 -8.31
C PHE A 64 3.12 1.83 -6.94
N LEU A 65 2.48 0.71 -6.67
CA LEU A 65 2.47 0.05 -5.37
C LEU A 65 3.89 -0.25 -4.82
N PRO A 66 4.84 -0.80 -5.61
CA PRO A 66 6.18 -1.08 -5.13
C PRO A 66 7.02 0.14 -4.75
N TYR A 67 6.72 1.32 -5.32
CA TYR A 67 7.61 2.47 -5.19
C TYR A 67 7.04 3.62 -4.36
N TYR A 68 5.71 3.79 -4.34
CA TYR A 68 5.10 4.94 -3.68
C TYR A 68 5.45 5.04 -2.19
N GLY A 69 5.42 3.93 -1.46
CA GLY A 69 5.65 3.88 -0.01
C GLY A 69 7.13 3.88 0.41
N LEU A 70 8.05 3.67 -0.54
CA LEU A 70 9.47 3.55 -0.22
C LEU A 70 10.11 4.87 0.17
N ASN A 71 11.23 4.74 0.88
CA ASN A 71 11.97 5.83 1.51
C ASN A 71 11.06 6.70 2.38
N SER A 72 10.45 6.03 3.34
CA SER A 72 9.99 6.60 4.59
C SER A 72 10.99 6.25 5.70
N ASP A 73 10.69 6.62 6.93
CA ASP A 73 11.49 6.24 8.10
C ASP A 73 11.36 4.76 8.51
N VAL A 74 10.55 3.95 7.82
CA VAL A 74 10.37 2.51 8.10
C VAL A 74 10.57 1.59 6.89
N GLU A 75 10.48 2.11 5.66
CA GLU A 75 10.52 1.31 4.43
C GLU A 75 11.60 1.81 3.47
N THR A 76 12.33 0.89 2.84
CA THR A 76 13.39 1.20 1.87
C THR A 76 13.49 0.12 0.78
N GLY A 77 14.28 0.38 -0.25
CA GLY A 77 14.62 -0.62 -1.25
C GLY A 77 15.54 -1.70 -0.65
N GLY A 78 15.19 -2.96 -0.84
CA GLY A 78 15.95 -4.10 -0.36
C GLY A 78 17.02 -4.56 -1.33
N ARG A 79 16.62 -5.28 -2.39
CA ARG A 79 17.57 -5.75 -3.43
C ARG A 79 18.18 -4.60 -4.24
N SER A 80 17.45 -3.50 -4.39
CA SER A 80 17.96 -2.24 -4.95
C SER A 80 18.15 -1.26 -3.79
N THR A 81 19.26 -1.36 -3.08
CA THR A 81 19.56 -0.50 -1.94
C THR A 81 19.72 0.97 -2.35
N PRO A 82 19.32 1.92 -1.49
CA PRO A 82 19.55 3.33 -1.73
C PRO A 82 21.01 3.63 -2.06
N SER A 83 21.26 4.52 -3.02
CA SER A 83 22.60 4.95 -3.39
C SER A 83 22.56 6.38 -3.93
N LEU A 84 23.41 7.24 -3.39
CA LEU A 84 23.59 8.60 -3.91
C LEU A 84 24.20 8.58 -5.33
N ALA A 85 25.05 7.60 -5.62
CA ALA A 85 25.65 7.43 -6.94
C ALA A 85 24.60 7.11 -8.02
N SER A 86 23.50 6.45 -7.66
CA SER A 86 22.38 6.09 -8.54
C SER A 86 21.16 7.02 -8.39
N LYS A 87 21.33 8.22 -7.87
CA LYS A 87 20.23 9.16 -7.56
C LYS A 87 19.34 9.52 -8.77
N THR A 88 19.85 9.36 -9.98
CA THR A 88 19.12 9.61 -11.25
C THR A 88 18.61 8.34 -11.91
N ASP A 89 18.82 7.16 -11.31
CA ASP A 89 18.20 5.91 -11.79
C ASP A 89 16.67 6.03 -11.75
N ASP A 90 16.01 5.59 -12.80
CA ASP A 90 14.56 5.74 -12.94
C ASP A 90 13.76 5.13 -11.80
N LYS A 91 14.18 3.97 -11.27
CA LYS A 91 13.49 3.35 -10.13
C LYS A 91 13.78 4.11 -8.85
N GLN A 92 15.04 4.39 -8.59
CA GLN A 92 15.47 5.04 -7.37
C GLN A 92 14.93 6.46 -7.25
N SER A 93 14.84 7.20 -8.33
CA SER A 93 14.28 8.55 -8.33
C SER A 93 12.81 8.60 -7.92
N LEU A 94 12.03 7.52 -8.13
CA LEU A 94 10.64 7.42 -7.66
C LEU A 94 10.50 7.40 -6.15
N TRP A 95 11.55 7.03 -5.43
CA TRP A 95 11.48 6.96 -3.96
C TRP A 95 12.48 7.86 -3.23
N ASN A 96 13.51 8.40 -3.90
CA ASN A 96 14.52 9.27 -3.27
C ASN A 96 14.20 10.76 -3.38
N TYR A 97 12.96 11.11 -3.73
CA TYR A 97 12.45 12.47 -3.87
C TYR A 97 13.13 13.28 -4.99
N SER A 98 13.53 12.61 -6.10
CA SER A 98 14.12 13.27 -7.26
C SER A 98 13.46 12.92 -8.60
N THR A 99 12.21 12.46 -8.57
CA THR A 99 11.48 12.05 -9.77
C THR A 99 11.36 13.19 -10.78
N LEU A 100 11.59 12.88 -12.05
CA LEU A 100 11.46 13.83 -13.17
C LEU A 100 10.30 13.45 -14.09
N PRO A 101 9.72 14.42 -14.85
CA PRO A 101 8.60 14.16 -15.76
C PRO A 101 8.88 13.17 -16.90
N ASN A 102 10.13 12.85 -17.17
CA ASN A 102 10.58 11.87 -18.18
C ASN A 102 11.03 10.53 -17.58
N ASN A 103 10.67 10.24 -16.34
CA ASN A 103 11.06 9.00 -15.65
C ASN A 103 10.70 7.76 -16.46
N GLY A 104 11.68 6.86 -16.69
CA GLY A 104 11.55 5.67 -17.52
C GLY A 104 10.63 4.58 -16.96
N GLN A 105 10.26 4.63 -15.67
CA GLN A 105 9.26 3.73 -15.10
C GLN A 105 7.81 4.21 -15.33
N MET A 106 7.63 5.48 -15.71
CA MET A 106 6.33 6.12 -15.93
C MET A 106 6.11 6.54 -17.40
N ASN A 107 6.97 6.12 -18.31
CA ASN A 107 7.03 6.58 -19.72
C ASN A 107 6.23 5.72 -20.70
N THR A 108 5.21 5.00 -20.25
CA THR A 108 4.33 4.20 -21.13
C THR A 108 2.91 4.73 -21.09
N ASP A 109 2.16 4.55 -22.19
CA ASP A 109 0.74 4.93 -22.28
C ASP A 109 -0.15 4.16 -21.27
N ASN A 110 0.33 3.03 -20.78
CA ASN A 110 -0.34 2.20 -19.77
C ASN A 110 0.26 2.36 -18.36
N ASN A 111 0.89 3.50 -18.05
CA ASN A 111 1.43 3.74 -16.72
C ASN A 111 0.32 3.88 -15.66
N ALA A 112 0.70 3.95 -14.37
CA ALA A 112 -0.27 4.00 -13.29
C ALA A 112 -1.24 5.19 -13.39
N TYR A 113 -0.75 6.38 -13.76
CA TYR A 113 -1.57 7.57 -13.93
C TYR A 113 -2.66 7.37 -15.00
N ALA A 114 -2.31 6.84 -16.17
CA ALA A 114 -3.27 6.55 -17.25
C ALA A 114 -4.31 5.51 -16.82
N LYS A 115 -3.86 4.43 -16.16
CA LYS A 115 -4.76 3.36 -15.69
C LYS A 115 -5.68 3.84 -14.57
N PHE A 116 -5.27 4.76 -13.75
CA PHE A 116 -6.16 5.40 -12.77
C PHE A 116 -7.29 6.15 -13.46
N TYR A 117 -7.00 6.92 -14.51
CA TYR A 117 -8.06 7.62 -15.26
C TYR A 117 -8.95 6.66 -16.07
N GLU A 118 -8.42 5.53 -16.57
CA GLU A 118 -9.26 4.48 -17.15
C GLU A 118 -10.22 3.90 -16.10
N GLY A 119 -9.74 3.62 -14.88
CA GLY A 119 -10.58 3.15 -13.78
C GLY A 119 -11.63 4.17 -13.34
N ILE A 120 -11.28 5.46 -13.30
CA ILE A 120 -12.21 6.55 -13.00
C ILE A 120 -13.31 6.62 -14.07
N GLU A 121 -12.95 6.50 -15.36
CA GLU A 121 -13.94 6.49 -16.44
C GLU A 121 -14.91 5.32 -16.34
N ARG A 122 -14.40 4.10 -16.10
CA ARG A 122 -15.25 2.90 -15.88
C ARG A 122 -16.18 3.11 -14.67
N ALA A 123 -15.67 3.67 -13.58
CA ALA A 123 -16.49 3.99 -12.41
C ALA A 123 -17.57 5.04 -12.73
N ASN A 124 -17.24 6.09 -13.49
CA ASN A 124 -18.20 7.12 -13.88
C ASN A 124 -19.32 6.55 -14.75
N LEU A 125 -18.98 5.68 -15.72
CA LEU A 125 -19.96 5.00 -16.56
C LEU A 125 -20.89 4.09 -15.72
N ALA A 126 -20.30 3.29 -14.80
CA ALA A 126 -21.06 2.42 -13.91
C ALA A 126 -22.00 3.22 -12.99
N ILE A 127 -21.50 4.30 -12.37
CA ILE A 127 -22.30 5.16 -11.48
C ILE A 127 -23.47 5.80 -12.25
N LYS A 128 -23.21 6.34 -13.44
CA LYS A 128 -24.25 6.94 -14.29
C LYS A 128 -25.31 5.91 -14.68
N GLY A 129 -24.88 4.76 -15.21
CA GLY A 129 -25.78 3.70 -15.65
C GLY A 129 -26.63 3.12 -14.52
N LEU A 130 -26.03 2.85 -13.35
CA LEU A 130 -26.73 2.35 -12.16
C LEU A 130 -27.76 3.36 -11.62
N ARG A 131 -27.41 4.65 -11.57
CA ARG A 131 -28.36 5.70 -11.15
C ARG A 131 -29.53 5.83 -12.11
N GLN A 132 -29.29 5.68 -13.41
CA GLN A 132 -30.32 5.85 -14.44
C GLN A 132 -31.20 4.61 -14.64
N TYR A 133 -30.61 3.41 -14.63
CA TYR A 133 -31.27 2.17 -15.03
C TYR A 133 -31.31 1.08 -13.94
N GLY A 134 -30.50 1.22 -12.88
CA GLY A 134 -30.32 0.18 -11.87
C GLY A 134 -31.47 0.04 -10.87
N ASN A 135 -32.45 0.96 -10.89
CA ASN A 135 -33.55 0.99 -9.91
C ASN A 135 -33.07 0.80 -8.45
N THR A 136 -31.98 1.48 -8.10
CA THR A 136 -31.25 1.32 -6.84
C THR A 136 -32.11 1.61 -5.60
N ALA A 137 -33.15 2.43 -5.74
CA ALA A 137 -34.08 2.75 -4.63
C ALA A 137 -34.90 1.54 -4.18
N SER A 138 -35.17 0.57 -5.06
CA SER A 138 -36.00 -0.62 -4.76
C SER A 138 -35.26 -1.95 -4.97
N ASN A 139 -34.02 -1.91 -5.48
CA ASN A 139 -33.18 -3.10 -5.66
C ASN A 139 -31.89 -2.96 -4.84
N PRO A 140 -31.83 -3.53 -3.61
CA PRO A 140 -30.68 -3.39 -2.72
C PRO A 140 -29.37 -3.95 -3.29
N ASN A 141 -29.43 -4.99 -4.15
CA ASN A 141 -28.23 -5.53 -4.79
C ASN A 141 -27.65 -4.58 -5.85
N MET A 142 -28.51 -3.86 -6.58
CA MET A 142 -28.05 -2.81 -7.50
C MET A 142 -27.56 -1.57 -6.74
N ALA A 143 -28.16 -1.26 -5.58
CA ALA A 143 -27.64 -0.22 -4.67
C ALA A 143 -26.23 -0.57 -4.16
N GLN A 144 -26.00 -1.84 -3.77
CA GLN A 144 -24.66 -2.33 -3.40
C GLN A 144 -23.65 -2.10 -4.54
N LEU A 145 -23.99 -2.39 -5.78
CA LEU A 145 -23.10 -2.15 -6.93
C LEU A 145 -22.81 -0.64 -7.13
N LEU A 146 -23.80 0.22 -6.90
CA LEU A 146 -23.57 1.67 -6.93
C LEU A 146 -22.60 2.10 -5.82
N GLY A 147 -22.78 1.60 -4.61
CA GLY A 147 -21.87 1.84 -3.48
C GLY A 147 -20.44 1.34 -3.77
N GLU A 148 -20.30 0.17 -4.40
CA GLU A 148 -19.00 -0.37 -4.83
C GLU A 148 -18.33 0.54 -5.88
N ALA A 149 -19.07 0.99 -6.90
CA ALA A 149 -18.53 1.87 -7.94
C ALA A 149 -18.06 3.24 -7.38
N LEU A 150 -18.84 3.85 -6.49
CA LEU A 150 -18.48 5.07 -5.77
C LEU A 150 -17.21 4.87 -4.94
N THR A 151 -17.13 3.75 -4.22
CA THR A 151 -15.99 3.44 -3.35
C THR A 151 -14.72 3.13 -4.14
N LEU A 152 -14.80 2.37 -5.22
CA LEU A 152 -13.65 2.06 -6.09
C LEU A 152 -13.11 3.32 -6.77
N ARG A 153 -13.99 4.25 -7.20
CA ARG A 153 -13.58 5.58 -7.68
C ARG A 153 -12.82 6.35 -6.60
N ALA A 154 -13.30 6.31 -5.36
CA ALA A 154 -12.64 6.95 -4.23
C ALA A 154 -11.28 6.33 -3.90
N VAL A 155 -11.10 5.00 -3.98
CA VAL A 155 -9.79 4.33 -3.87
C VAL A 155 -8.81 4.87 -4.89
N ILE A 156 -9.22 4.91 -6.16
CA ILE A 156 -8.36 5.34 -7.27
C ILE A 156 -7.95 6.81 -7.10
N TYR A 157 -8.88 7.72 -6.78
CA TYR A 157 -8.57 9.12 -6.53
C TYR A 157 -7.69 9.32 -5.28
N THR A 158 -7.88 8.51 -4.25
CA THR A 158 -7.03 8.56 -3.05
C THR A 158 -5.58 8.28 -3.40
N ASP A 159 -5.31 7.23 -4.17
CA ASP A 159 -3.96 6.88 -4.60
C ASP A 159 -3.40 7.89 -5.61
N LEU A 160 -4.23 8.39 -6.53
CA LEU A 160 -3.87 9.40 -7.50
C LEU A 160 -3.45 10.71 -6.82
N THR A 161 -4.24 11.21 -5.86
CA THR A 161 -3.94 12.47 -5.16
C THR A 161 -2.75 12.35 -4.20
N LYS A 162 -2.54 11.18 -3.57
CA LYS A 162 -1.34 10.94 -2.75
C LYS A 162 -0.05 11.04 -3.57
N ALA A 163 -0.03 10.54 -4.80
CA ALA A 163 1.17 10.50 -5.62
C ALA A 163 1.37 11.74 -6.49
N TRP A 164 0.31 12.30 -7.07
CA TRP A 164 0.40 13.44 -8.02
C TRP A 164 -0.22 14.73 -7.51
N GLY A 165 -0.82 14.72 -6.34
CA GLY A 165 -1.40 15.92 -5.73
C GLY A 165 -2.65 16.42 -6.44
N ASP A 166 -2.60 17.65 -6.92
CA ASP A 166 -3.68 18.27 -7.67
C ASP A 166 -3.72 17.69 -9.09
N VAL A 167 -4.86 17.15 -9.49
CA VAL A 167 -5.05 16.42 -10.74
C VAL A 167 -6.40 16.77 -11.37
N PRO A 168 -6.64 16.53 -12.67
CA PRO A 168 -7.95 16.77 -13.27
C PRO A 168 -9.08 16.02 -12.55
N ALA A 169 -10.09 16.74 -12.08
CA ALA A 169 -11.27 16.15 -11.44
C ALA A 169 -12.30 15.71 -12.49
N ARG A 170 -12.55 14.41 -12.56
CA ARG A 170 -13.48 13.77 -13.51
C ARG A 170 -14.47 12.92 -12.75
N PHE A 171 -15.68 13.45 -12.53
CA PHE A 171 -16.76 12.76 -11.82
C PHE A 171 -17.94 12.39 -12.72
N GLU A 172 -17.79 12.61 -14.03
CA GLU A 172 -18.74 12.26 -15.07
C GLU A 172 -18.01 11.57 -16.23
N PRO A 173 -18.69 10.72 -17.01
CA PRO A 173 -18.12 10.11 -18.21
C PRO A 173 -17.57 11.16 -19.19
N ASN A 174 -16.49 10.77 -19.88
CA ASN A 174 -15.88 11.63 -20.88
C ASN A 174 -16.79 11.82 -22.10
N ASN A 175 -16.76 13.02 -22.65
CA ASN A 175 -17.41 13.38 -23.90
C ASN A 175 -16.57 14.43 -24.65
N SER A 176 -17.04 14.90 -25.81
CA SER A 176 -16.32 15.89 -26.63
C SER A 176 -16.10 17.23 -25.94
N GLU A 177 -16.93 17.58 -24.97
CA GLU A 177 -16.90 18.89 -24.28
C GLU A 177 -15.98 18.87 -23.06
N ASN A 178 -15.86 17.73 -22.38
CA ASN A 178 -15.09 17.58 -21.14
C ASN A 178 -13.78 16.79 -21.30
N MET A 179 -13.39 16.43 -22.50
CA MET A 179 -12.20 15.63 -22.82
C MET A 179 -10.90 16.24 -22.25
N TYR A 180 -10.77 17.55 -22.36
CA TYR A 180 -9.62 18.29 -21.83
C TYR A 180 -10.02 19.02 -20.54
N LYS A 181 -9.34 18.69 -19.44
CA LYS A 181 -9.54 19.35 -18.15
C LYS A 181 -8.20 19.79 -17.55
N PRO A 182 -8.11 20.98 -16.96
CA PRO A 182 -6.96 21.39 -16.20
C PRO A 182 -6.84 20.59 -14.90
N ARG A 183 -5.71 20.74 -14.23
CA ARG A 183 -5.58 20.27 -12.84
C ARG A 183 -6.56 21.04 -11.96
N THR A 184 -7.13 20.35 -11.01
CA THR A 184 -8.09 20.88 -10.04
C THR A 184 -7.49 20.81 -8.65
N ASN A 185 -7.72 21.81 -7.82
CA ASN A 185 -7.37 21.74 -6.42
C ASN A 185 -7.95 20.46 -5.80
N ARG A 186 -7.11 19.62 -5.20
CA ARG A 186 -7.52 18.35 -4.59
C ARG A 186 -8.58 18.49 -3.51
N ASP A 187 -8.76 19.68 -2.96
CA ASP A 187 -9.83 19.95 -1.98
C ASP A 187 -11.21 19.71 -2.58
N VAL A 188 -11.42 20.09 -3.86
CA VAL A 188 -12.65 19.78 -4.61
C VAL A 188 -12.84 18.25 -4.74
N ILE A 189 -11.75 17.54 -5.04
CA ILE A 189 -11.76 16.07 -5.13
C ILE A 189 -12.10 15.46 -3.76
N TYR A 190 -11.43 15.85 -2.70
CA TYR A 190 -11.70 15.33 -1.36
C TYR A 190 -13.14 15.56 -0.89
N LYS A 191 -13.70 16.75 -1.12
CA LYS A 191 -15.11 17.02 -0.77
C LYS A 191 -16.05 16.09 -1.52
N GLN A 192 -15.84 15.91 -2.83
CA GLN A 192 -16.65 14.97 -3.61
C GLN A 192 -16.53 13.53 -3.11
N LEU A 193 -15.31 13.05 -2.82
CA LEU A 193 -15.11 11.69 -2.34
C LEU A 193 -15.73 11.47 -0.96
N LEU A 194 -15.65 12.46 -0.06
CA LEU A 194 -16.29 12.37 1.26
C LEU A 194 -17.82 12.31 1.14
N ALA A 195 -18.41 13.02 0.16
CA ALA A 195 -19.83 12.97 -0.13
C ALA A 195 -20.23 11.63 -0.80
N ASP A 196 -19.48 11.17 -1.80
CA ASP A 196 -19.70 9.89 -2.49
C ASP A 196 -19.67 8.71 -1.50
N LEU A 197 -18.70 8.69 -0.58
CA LEU A 197 -18.59 7.63 0.42
C LEU A 197 -19.70 7.71 1.46
N LYS A 198 -20.17 8.93 1.80
CA LYS A 198 -21.33 9.08 2.67
C LYS A 198 -22.60 8.50 2.04
N GLU A 199 -22.79 8.71 0.75
CA GLU A 199 -23.87 8.09 -0.02
C GLU A 199 -23.71 6.55 -0.07
N ALA A 200 -22.49 6.06 -0.34
CA ALA A 200 -22.17 4.63 -0.45
C ALA A 200 -22.43 3.85 0.86
N GLU A 201 -22.31 4.49 2.02
CA GLU A 201 -22.63 3.86 3.32
C GLU A 201 -24.09 3.39 3.39
N ASP A 202 -25.02 4.11 2.77
CA ASP A 202 -26.44 3.75 2.78
C ASP A 202 -26.74 2.55 1.87
N TYR A 203 -25.87 2.27 0.90
CA TYR A 203 -26.04 1.23 -0.09
C TYR A 203 -25.30 -0.07 0.23
N CYS A 204 -24.13 0.03 0.87
CA CYS A 204 -23.29 -1.14 1.08
C CYS A 204 -23.71 -1.93 2.34
N TYR A 205 -23.67 -3.25 2.21
CA TYR A 205 -23.86 -4.18 3.32
C TYR A 205 -22.61 -4.27 4.21
N TRP A 206 -22.83 -4.61 5.48
CA TRP A 206 -21.74 -4.98 6.37
C TRP A 206 -21.06 -6.29 5.93
N PRO A 207 -19.81 -6.56 6.36
CA PRO A 207 -19.17 -7.86 6.13
C PRO A 207 -20.05 -9.01 6.61
N ASN A 208 -20.18 -10.05 5.78
CA ASN A 208 -21.00 -11.24 6.06
C ASN A 208 -22.49 -10.96 6.32
N GLU A 209 -23.03 -9.83 5.92
CA GLU A 209 -24.47 -9.56 6.02
C GLU A 209 -25.25 -10.34 4.95
N ASN A 210 -24.63 -10.58 3.80
CA ASN A 210 -25.15 -11.44 2.75
C ASN A 210 -23.99 -12.11 1.96
N SER A 211 -24.33 -12.88 0.92
CA SER A 211 -23.33 -13.58 0.10
C SER A 211 -22.42 -12.65 -0.71
N ILE A 212 -22.86 -11.42 -1.03
CA ILE A 212 -22.05 -10.46 -1.80
C ILE A 212 -20.85 -9.99 -0.96
N THR A 213 -21.07 -9.68 0.32
CA THR A 213 -20.04 -9.17 1.23
C THR A 213 -19.37 -10.25 2.10
N SER A 214 -19.38 -11.51 1.65
CA SER A 214 -18.71 -12.62 2.31
C SER A 214 -17.21 -12.74 1.97
N SER A 215 -16.74 -11.95 1.00
CA SER A 215 -15.33 -11.89 0.57
C SER A 215 -14.72 -10.51 0.88
N THR A 216 -13.44 -10.49 1.24
CA THR A 216 -12.64 -9.26 1.41
C THR A 216 -12.36 -8.55 0.08
N GLU A 217 -12.60 -9.19 -1.05
CA GLU A 217 -12.47 -8.61 -2.39
C GLU A 217 -13.66 -7.74 -2.79
N ARG A 218 -14.79 -7.88 -2.09
CA ARG A 218 -15.99 -7.06 -2.30
C ARG A 218 -16.03 -5.90 -1.31
N VAL A 219 -16.46 -4.76 -1.79
CA VAL A 219 -16.61 -3.57 -0.95
C VAL A 219 -17.72 -3.79 0.07
N SER A 220 -17.39 -3.65 1.34
CA SER A 220 -18.34 -3.71 2.45
C SER A 220 -18.50 -2.35 3.12
N LYS A 221 -19.57 -2.15 3.88
CA LYS A 221 -19.82 -0.93 4.66
C LYS A 221 -18.64 -0.58 5.59
N SER A 222 -17.98 -1.58 6.19
CA SER A 222 -16.79 -1.36 7.01
C SER A 222 -15.67 -0.68 6.19
N PHE A 223 -15.44 -1.12 4.96
CA PHE A 223 -14.43 -0.52 4.10
C PHE A 223 -14.83 0.89 3.63
N VAL A 224 -16.08 1.09 3.23
CA VAL A 224 -16.59 2.42 2.83
C VAL A 224 -16.33 3.46 3.93
N LYS A 225 -16.74 3.16 5.15
CA LYS A 225 -16.53 4.01 6.33
C LYS A 225 -15.05 4.22 6.66
N GLY A 226 -14.26 3.15 6.66
CA GLY A 226 -12.82 3.23 6.88
C GLY A 226 -12.09 4.08 5.83
N LEU A 227 -12.46 3.96 4.56
CA LEU A 227 -11.90 4.78 3.48
C LEU A 227 -12.31 6.25 3.63
N ARG A 228 -13.56 6.53 3.99
CA ARG A 228 -14.02 7.88 4.28
C ARG A 228 -13.23 8.52 5.41
N ALA A 229 -12.99 7.79 6.49
CA ALA A 229 -12.13 8.23 7.60
C ALA A 229 -10.70 8.52 7.14
N ARG A 230 -10.09 7.63 6.37
CA ARG A 230 -8.72 7.82 5.84
C ARG A 230 -8.63 9.04 4.92
N ILE A 231 -9.59 9.26 4.03
CA ILE A 231 -9.64 10.45 3.16
C ILE A 231 -9.83 11.72 3.99
N ALA A 232 -10.64 11.70 5.04
CA ALA A 232 -10.79 12.84 5.94
C ALA A 232 -9.45 13.21 6.61
N LEU A 233 -8.63 12.24 7.02
CA LEU A 233 -7.28 12.51 7.55
C LEU A 233 -6.37 13.18 6.51
N TYR A 234 -6.44 12.77 5.24
CA TYR A 234 -5.66 13.41 4.17
C TYR A 234 -6.17 14.81 3.86
N ALA A 235 -7.48 15.01 3.82
CA ALA A 235 -8.10 16.29 3.54
C ALA A 235 -7.80 17.35 4.61
N GLY A 236 -7.85 16.98 5.89
CA GLY A 236 -7.54 17.84 7.03
C GLY A 236 -6.05 17.95 7.38
N GLY A 237 -5.20 17.17 6.70
CA GLY A 237 -3.77 17.11 6.93
C GLY A 237 -2.94 18.04 6.03
N TYR A 238 -1.62 17.97 6.21
CA TYR A 238 -0.66 18.64 5.33
C TYR A 238 -0.55 17.97 3.97
N GLY A 239 -0.11 18.73 2.98
CA GLY A 239 0.23 18.24 1.65
C GLY A 239 0.97 19.32 0.85
N LEU A 240 1.78 18.89 -0.12
CA LEU A 240 2.41 19.82 -1.05
C LEU A 240 1.33 20.36 -2.02
N ARG A 241 1.18 21.67 -2.05
CA ARG A 241 0.22 22.43 -2.86
C ARG A 241 0.96 23.41 -3.76
N GLY A 242 0.28 24.04 -4.68
CA GLY A 242 0.88 25.00 -5.62
C GLY A 242 1.62 26.18 -4.95
N ASP A 243 1.25 26.53 -3.73
CA ASP A 243 1.82 27.61 -2.94
C ASP A 243 2.66 27.15 -1.72
N GLY A 244 2.97 25.86 -1.62
CA GLY A 244 3.84 25.31 -0.59
C GLY A 244 3.28 24.11 0.16
N PHE A 245 4.04 23.62 1.15
CA PHE A 245 3.66 22.48 1.98
C PHE A 245 2.81 22.95 3.17
N ARG A 246 1.52 22.73 3.12
CA ARG A 246 0.54 23.23 4.09
C ARG A 246 -0.77 22.43 4.11
N LYS A 247 -1.60 22.68 5.08
CA LYS A 247 -2.99 22.19 5.14
C LYS A 247 -3.89 22.92 4.14
N SER A 248 -5.10 22.41 3.95
CA SER A 248 -6.14 23.10 3.20
C SER A 248 -6.49 24.44 3.84
N ASN A 249 -6.87 25.43 3.00
CA ASN A 249 -7.48 26.69 3.42
C ASN A 249 -9.01 26.64 3.31
N ASP A 250 -9.58 25.52 2.82
CA ASP A 250 -11.03 25.34 2.71
C ASP A 250 -11.63 25.12 4.11
N PRO A 251 -12.56 25.98 4.58
CA PRO A 251 -13.15 25.85 5.90
C PRO A 251 -14.01 24.58 6.08
N GLU A 252 -14.43 23.92 4.99
CA GLU A 252 -15.14 22.64 5.06
C GLU A 252 -14.17 21.49 5.39
N LEU A 253 -12.87 21.63 5.05
CA LEU A 253 -11.82 20.65 5.29
C LEU A 253 -10.95 20.98 6.50
N GLU A 254 -11.44 21.85 7.39
CA GLU A 254 -10.75 22.16 8.65
C GLU A 254 -10.43 20.88 9.44
N THR A 255 -9.21 20.78 9.97
CA THR A 255 -8.69 19.59 10.64
C THR A 255 -9.64 19.05 11.72
N SER A 256 -10.25 19.91 12.52
CA SER A 256 -11.21 19.52 13.59
C SER A 256 -12.46 18.85 13.03
N LYS A 257 -13.01 19.38 11.93
CA LYS A 257 -14.16 18.77 11.25
C LYS A 257 -13.82 17.43 10.64
N MET A 258 -12.62 17.31 10.08
CA MET A 258 -12.14 16.04 9.52
C MET A 258 -11.95 15.00 10.61
N TYR A 259 -11.38 15.36 11.77
CA TYR A 259 -11.30 14.44 12.91
C TYR A 259 -12.68 14.01 13.43
N GLN A 260 -13.70 14.86 13.36
CA GLN A 260 -15.06 14.46 13.72
C GLN A 260 -15.57 13.35 12.81
N ILE A 261 -15.39 13.46 11.48
CA ILE A 261 -15.73 12.39 10.53
C ILE A 261 -14.96 11.10 10.87
N VAL A 262 -13.65 11.19 11.10
CA VAL A 262 -12.81 10.03 11.43
C VAL A 262 -13.31 9.33 12.69
N LYS A 263 -13.61 10.09 13.74
CA LYS A 263 -14.13 9.58 15.01
C LYS A 263 -15.44 8.82 14.81
N GLU A 264 -16.40 9.44 14.11
CA GLU A 264 -17.72 8.86 13.87
C GLU A 264 -17.62 7.55 13.07
N GLU A 265 -16.91 7.56 11.93
CA GLU A 265 -16.81 6.40 11.06
C GLU A 265 -16.06 5.23 11.70
N CYS A 266 -14.92 5.51 12.33
CA CYS A 266 -14.12 4.46 12.96
C CYS A 266 -14.83 3.84 14.18
N ILE A 267 -15.48 4.65 15.01
CA ILE A 267 -16.22 4.15 16.17
C ILE A 267 -17.42 3.31 15.73
N ASP A 268 -18.11 3.69 14.66
CA ASP A 268 -19.22 2.91 14.12
C ASP A 268 -18.75 1.54 13.60
N ILE A 269 -17.62 1.47 12.90
CA ILE A 269 -17.02 0.20 12.48
C ILE A 269 -16.69 -0.68 13.69
N ILE A 270 -16.01 -0.13 14.70
CA ILE A 270 -15.61 -0.86 15.90
C ILE A 270 -16.83 -1.38 16.65
N ASN A 271 -17.85 -0.54 16.84
CA ASN A 271 -19.08 -0.89 17.56
C ASN A 271 -19.95 -1.89 16.79
N SER A 272 -19.85 -1.93 15.46
CA SER A 272 -20.60 -2.89 14.64
C SER A 272 -20.21 -4.34 14.94
N ARG A 273 -18.98 -4.57 15.42
CA ARG A 273 -18.39 -5.90 15.68
C ARG A 273 -18.45 -6.84 14.47
N ARG A 274 -18.51 -6.27 13.26
CA ARG A 274 -18.55 -7.04 12.00
C ARG A 274 -17.16 -7.48 11.52
N ASN A 275 -16.12 -6.85 12.06
CA ASN A 275 -14.72 -7.23 11.85
C ASN A 275 -14.07 -7.56 13.19
N THR A 276 -13.06 -8.43 13.18
CA THR A 276 -12.37 -8.91 14.38
C THR A 276 -10.87 -8.65 14.26
N LEU A 277 -10.30 -8.02 15.30
CA LEU A 277 -8.85 -7.89 15.45
C LEU A 277 -8.31 -9.22 15.99
N GLY A 278 -7.52 -9.93 15.16
CA GLY A 278 -6.94 -11.23 15.51
C GLY A 278 -5.46 -11.12 15.91
N GLU A 279 -4.81 -12.27 16.02
CA GLU A 279 -3.36 -12.35 16.18
C GLU A 279 -2.65 -11.72 14.99
N PHE A 280 -1.56 -10.96 15.25
CA PHE A 280 -0.87 -10.19 14.22
C PHE A 280 -0.39 -11.04 13.03
N ALA A 281 0.28 -12.17 13.32
CA ALA A 281 0.80 -13.07 12.29
C ALA A 281 -0.31 -13.76 11.48
N ASP A 282 -1.44 -14.09 12.11
CA ASP A 282 -2.53 -14.84 11.46
C ASP A 282 -3.20 -14.05 10.34
N ASN A 283 -3.29 -12.72 10.48
CA ASN A 283 -3.78 -11.87 9.41
C ASN A 283 -2.98 -12.06 8.12
N PHE A 284 -1.66 -12.03 8.21
CA PHE A 284 -0.78 -12.13 7.06
C PHE A 284 -0.60 -13.56 6.53
N LYS A 285 -0.69 -14.57 7.41
CA LYS A 285 -0.76 -15.97 7.00
C LYS A 285 -2.00 -16.25 6.17
N LYS A 286 -3.18 -15.76 6.60
CA LYS A 286 -4.42 -15.87 5.84
C LYS A 286 -4.31 -15.22 4.47
N LEU A 287 -3.73 -14.01 4.40
CA LEU A 287 -3.50 -13.30 3.15
C LEU A 287 -2.58 -14.09 2.21
N SER A 288 -1.45 -14.61 2.73
CA SER A 288 -0.53 -15.46 1.95
C SER A 288 -1.16 -16.78 1.49
N GLN A 289 -2.21 -17.25 2.18
CA GLN A 289 -2.96 -18.47 1.86
C GLN A 289 -4.17 -18.23 0.95
N ASP A 290 -4.32 -17.00 0.44
CA ASP A 290 -5.45 -16.59 -0.38
C ASP A 290 -6.80 -16.85 0.31
N ASN A 291 -6.88 -16.52 1.60
CA ASN A 291 -8.11 -16.63 2.38
C ASN A 291 -8.85 -15.29 2.39
N VAL A 292 -9.77 -15.14 1.47
CA VAL A 292 -10.55 -13.92 1.25
C VAL A 292 -11.84 -13.86 2.07
N THR A 293 -11.98 -14.65 3.13
CA THR A 293 -13.18 -14.64 3.98
C THR A 293 -13.32 -13.33 4.75
N ALA A 294 -14.44 -12.64 4.57
CA ALA A 294 -14.74 -11.38 5.26
C ALA A 294 -14.98 -11.56 6.76
N GLY A 295 -14.97 -10.46 7.51
CA GLY A 295 -15.23 -10.41 8.96
C GLY A 295 -14.00 -10.64 9.84
N GLY A 296 -12.85 -10.94 9.25
CA GLY A 296 -11.55 -10.92 9.91
C GLY A 296 -10.98 -9.51 10.03
N GLU A 297 -9.65 -9.40 10.12
CA GLU A 297 -8.97 -8.11 10.25
C GLU A 297 -8.99 -7.30 8.94
N SER A 298 -8.91 -7.96 7.78
CA SER A 298 -8.96 -7.30 6.47
C SER A 298 -10.35 -6.70 6.22
N LEU A 299 -10.40 -5.41 5.89
CA LEU A 299 -11.63 -4.72 5.52
C LEU A 299 -11.88 -4.79 4.03
N TRP A 300 -10.80 -4.65 3.24
CA TRP A 300 -10.83 -4.77 1.79
C TRP A 300 -9.44 -5.01 1.22
N GLU A 301 -9.40 -5.81 0.18
CA GLU A 301 -8.20 -6.18 -0.54
C GLU A 301 -8.36 -5.87 -2.04
N ILE A 302 -7.29 -5.34 -2.66
CA ILE A 302 -7.24 -5.25 -4.12
C ILE A 302 -7.01 -6.66 -4.65
N PRO A 303 -7.98 -7.21 -5.42
CA PRO A 303 -7.88 -8.58 -5.88
C PRO A 303 -6.85 -8.74 -7.00
N PHE A 304 -6.01 -9.75 -6.85
CA PHE A 304 -5.16 -10.27 -7.91
C PHE A 304 -5.48 -11.75 -8.10
N SER A 305 -5.30 -12.25 -9.31
CA SER A 305 -5.49 -13.67 -9.61
C SER A 305 -4.16 -14.37 -9.78
N ASP A 306 -4.18 -15.70 -9.77
CA ASP A 306 -3.05 -16.52 -10.18
C ASP A 306 -2.48 -16.04 -11.51
N SER A 307 -1.16 -16.05 -11.62
CA SER A 307 -0.40 -15.51 -12.76
C SER A 307 -0.50 -13.99 -12.94
N ARG A 308 -1.06 -13.26 -11.97
CA ARG A 308 -1.25 -11.80 -12.04
C ARG A 308 -0.86 -11.04 -10.79
N GLY A 309 -0.12 -11.61 -9.84
CA GLY A 309 0.35 -10.94 -8.63
C GLY A 309 1.81 -10.55 -8.69
N ARG A 310 2.23 -9.54 -7.92
CA ARG A 310 3.62 -9.16 -7.64
C ARG A 310 3.83 -8.74 -6.18
N VAL A 311 2.89 -9.05 -5.32
CA VAL A 311 2.91 -8.61 -3.91
C VAL A 311 4.05 -9.29 -3.17
N LEU A 312 4.16 -10.62 -3.25
CA LEU A 312 5.28 -11.36 -2.67
C LEU A 312 6.62 -11.03 -3.32
N TYR A 313 6.66 -10.82 -4.65
CA TYR A 313 7.89 -10.37 -5.32
C TYR A 313 8.43 -9.09 -4.69
N THR A 314 7.54 -8.22 -4.22
CA THR A 314 7.88 -6.93 -3.65
C THR A 314 8.17 -7.04 -2.15
N TRP A 315 7.28 -7.62 -1.36
CA TRP A 315 7.33 -7.64 0.11
C TRP A 315 7.60 -8.99 0.74
N GLY A 316 7.69 -10.06 -0.04
CA GLY A 316 8.01 -11.39 0.50
C GLY A 316 9.48 -11.54 0.88
N VAL A 317 9.78 -12.53 1.71
CA VAL A 317 11.15 -12.91 2.04
C VAL A 317 11.91 -13.32 0.77
N TYR A 318 13.19 -12.98 0.68
CA TYR A 318 13.99 -13.24 -0.52
C TYR A 318 14.41 -14.72 -0.63
N HIS A 319 14.04 -15.33 -1.76
CA HIS A 319 14.52 -16.62 -2.23
C HIS A 319 15.59 -16.41 -3.30
N GLN A 320 16.81 -16.91 -3.08
CA GLN A 320 17.94 -16.62 -3.98
C GLN A 320 17.93 -17.44 -5.26
N ALA A 321 17.21 -18.56 -5.27
CA ALA A 321 17.12 -19.47 -6.41
C ALA A 321 15.77 -20.20 -6.40
N LYS A 322 15.60 -21.12 -7.36
CA LYS A 322 14.52 -22.11 -7.32
C LYS A 322 14.69 -23.01 -6.10
N ASP A 323 13.61 -23.24 -5.37
CA ASP A 323 13.56 -24.08 -4.18
C ASP A 323 12.20 -24.77 -4.01
N GLN A 324 11.90 -25.27 -2.80
CA GLN A 324 10.65 -25.96 -2.48
C GLN A 324 9.41 -25.04 -2.46
N TYR A 325 9.58 -23.73 -2.49
CA TYR A 325 8.50 -22.74 -2.38
C TYR A 325 8.30 -21.91 -3.66
N THR A 326 9.35 -21.77 -4.45
CA THR A 326 9.31 -20.95 -5.68
C THR A 326 10.21 -21.54 -6.78
N GLN A 327 9.82 -21.34 -8.05
CA GLN A 327 10.54 -21.88 -9.20
C GLN A 327 11.72 -21.02 -9.67
N GLN A 328 11.96 -19.86 -9.05
CA GLN A 328 13.05 -18.95 -9.40
C GLN A 328 13.38 -17.97 -8.26
N ALA A 329 14.48 -17.24 -8.39
CA ALA A 329 14.84 -16.18 -7.44
C ALA A 329 13.79 -15.06 -7.44
N GLN A 330 13.20 -14.75 -6.27
CA GLN A 330 12.21 -13.69 -6.11
C GLN A 330 12.01 -13.27 -4.65
N GLY A 331 11.24 -12.20 -4.42
CA GLY A 331 11.06 -11.61 -3.08
C GLY A 331 12.11 -10.55 -2.74
N GLY A 332 11.98 -9.91 -1.59
CA GLY A 332 12.94 -8.99 -1.00
C GLY A 332 13.21 -7.70 -1.78
N THR A 333 12.29 -7.25 -2.64
CA THR A 333 12.49 -5.99 -3.39
C THR A 333 12.39 -4.78 -2.48
N ASN A 334 11.42 -4.78 -1.57
CA ASN A 334 11.27 -3.79 -0.50
C ASN A 334 11.71 -4.39 0.84
N SER A 335 12.24 -3.54 1.70
CA SER A 335 12.84 -3.92 2.98
C SER A 335 12.44 -2.96 4.10
N PRO A 336 12.47 -3.40 5.36
CA PRO A 336 12.45 -2.48 6.49
C PRO A 336 13.74 -1.65 6.50
N MET A 337 13.67 -0.44 7.06
CA MET A 337 14.88 0.31 7.41
C MET A 337 15.76 -0.53 8.36
N PRO A 338 17.10 -0.51 8.21
CA PRO A 338 18.00 -1.36 9.00
C PRO A 338 17.84 -1.23 10.52
N TYR A 339 17.46 -0.08 11.01
CA TYR A 339 17.26 0.15 12.45
C TYR A 339 15.88 -0.26 12.96
N LEU A 340 14.89 -0.48 12.09
CA LEU A 340 13.50 -0.71 12.51
C LEU A 340 13.36 -1.93 13.44
N PHE A 341 14.14 -2.99 13.22
CA PHE A 341 14.16 -4.15 14.10
C PHE A 341 14.47 -3.77 15.55
N TYR A 342 15.36 -2.79 15.75
CA TYR A 342 15.80 -2.31 17.05
C TYR A 342 14.86 -1.25 17.66
N ASP A 343 13.97 -0.66 16.86
CA ASP A 343 12.92 0.24 17.34
C ASP A 343 11.77 -0.52 18.03
N TYR A 344 11.62 -1.83 17.73
CA TYR A 344 10.68 -2.68 18.44
C TYR A 344 11.22 -3.07 19.82
N ASP A 345 10.32 -3.19 20.80
CA ASP A 345 10.64 -3.91 22.04
C ASP A 345 10.98 -5.38 21.71
N VAL A 346 11.90 -5.97 22.47
CA VAL A 346 12.32 -7.37 22.27
C VAL A 346 11.15 -8.36 22.42
N ASP A 347 10.16 -8.00 23.24
CA ASP A 347 8.96 -8.80 23.49
C ASP A 347 7.79 -8.46 22.54
N ASP A 348 7.98 -7.54 21.59
CA ASP A 348 6.95 -7.18 20.62
C ASP A 348 6.85 -8.25 19.53
N VAL A 349 5.75 -9.00 19.50
CA VAL A 349 5.54 -10.09 18.52
C VAL A 349 5.53 -9.60 17.07
N ARG A 350 5.32 -8.31 16.82
CA ARG A 350 5.33 -7.71 15.48
C ARG A 350 6.72 -7.65 14.88
N ARG A 351 7.76 -7.56 15.72
CA ARG A 351 9.16 -7.42 15.31
C ARG A 351 9.60 -8.54 14.35
N ASP A 352 9.50 -9.76 14.80
CA ASP A 352 10.02 -10.94 14.08
C ASP A 352 9.13 -11.35 12.89
N ILE A 353 7.88 -10.88 12.89
CA ILE A 353 6.99 -11.01 11.72
C ILE A 353 7.30 -9.94 10.67
N THR A 354 7.55 -8.70 11.09
CA THR A 354 7.77 -7.57 10.16
C THR A 354 9.19 -7.54 9.62
N CYS A 355 10.20 -7.72 10.47
CA CYS A 355 11.62 -7.61 10.12
C CYS A 355 12.28 -8.98 10.13
N VAL A 356 12.64 -9.51 8.96
CA VAL A 356 13.23 -10.84 8.80
C VAL A 356 14.72 -10.72 8.51
N PRO A 357 15.61 -11.21 9.44
CA PRO A 357 17.05 -11.11 9.28
C PRO A 357 17.66 -12.21 8.40
N TYR A 358 16.85 -12.95 7.69
CA TYR A 358 17.29 -14.05 6.83
C TYR A 358 16.73 -13.95 5.40
N LYS A 359 17.32 -14.75 4.53
CA LYS A 359 16.88 -15.05 3.17
C LYS A 359 16.96 -16.57 2.97
N TRP A 360 16.30 -17.11 1.96
CA TRP A 360 16.42 -18.52 1.59
C TRP A 360 17.69 -18.75 0.74
N SER A 361 18.45 -19.78 1.07
CA SER A 361 19.75 -20.09 0.48
C SER A 361 19.66 -20.36 -1.03
N LYS A 362 20.75 -20.07 -1.72
CA LYS A 362 20.93 -20.51 -3.12
C LYS A 362 21.31 -21.97 -3.21
N GLU A 363 22.15 -22.40 -2.28
CA GLU A 363 22.60 -23.79 -2.18
C GLU A 363 21.51 -24.66 -1.55
N LEU A 364 21.35 -25.87 -2.05
CA LEU A 364 20.36 -26.83 -1.57
C LEU A 364 21.00 -27.95 -0.78
N VAL A 365 20.43 -28.29 0.38
CA VAL A 365 20.79 -29.47 1.17
C VAL A 365 19.67 -30.49 1.01
N ALA A 366 19.99 -31.68 0.53
CA ALA A 366 19.00 -32.73 0.21
C ALA A 366 17.86 -32.25 -0.70
N GLY A 367 18.16 -31.32 -1.65
CA GLY A 367 17.20 -30.76 -2.59
C GLY A 367 16.32 -29.63 -2.04
N LYS A 368 16.57 -29.16 -0.82
CA LYS A 368 15.83 -28.09 -0.16
C LYS A 368 16.72 -26.90 0.17
N SER A 369 16.17 -25.70 -0.01
CA SER A 369 16.74 -24.46 0.50
C SER A 369 16.56 -24.38 2.02
N TYR A 370 17.43 -23.65 2.69
CA TYR A 370 17.38 -23.35 4.11
C TYR A 370 17.58 -21.85 4.34
N GLN A 371 17.24 -21.38 5.52
CA GLN A 371 17.40 -19.97 5.87
C GLN A 371 18.87 -19.66 6.19
N GLU A 372 19.37 -18.57 5.66
CA GLU A 372 20.71 -18.05 5.93
C GLU A 372 20.67 -16.56 6.28
N LEU A 373 21.58 -16.12 7.14
CA LEU A 373 21.65 -14.75 7.62
C LEU A 373 21.78 -13.77 6.45
N SER A 374 20.92 -12.76 6.43
CA SER A 374 21.01 -11.60 5.55
C SER A 374 21.89 -10.52 6.18
N SER A 375 22.55 -9.68 5.36
CA SER A 375 23.17 -8.47 5.88
C SER A 375 22.09 -7.49 6.36
N ILE A 376 22.43 -6.68 7.36
CA ILE A 376 21.49 -5.79 8.04
C ILE A 376 20.84 -4.75 7.09
N ASP A 377 21.55 -4.35 6.05
CA ASP A 377 21.06 -3.45 4.98
C ASP A 377 20.16 -4.13 3.94
N LYS A 378 19.90 -5.45 4.10
CA LYS A 378 19.12 -6.27 3.16
C LYS A 378 18.13 -7.20 3.87
N TRP A 379 17.66 -6.84 5.04
CA TRP A 379 16.59 -7.57 5.69
C TRP A 379 15.33 -7.54 4.84
N CYS A 380 14.48 -8.53 5.00
CA CYS A 380 13.22 -8.61 4.27
C CYS A 380 12.06 -8.23 5.17
N PHE A 381 10.98 -7.73 4.57
CA PHE A 381 9.68 -7.81 5.22
C PHE A 381 9.23 -9.27 5.29
N GLY A 382 8.57 -9.65 6.39
CA GLY A 382 8.12 -11.02 6.60
C GLY A 382 6.62 -11.16 6.87
N LYS A 383 5.85 -10.07 6.70
CA LYS A 383 4.38 -10.12 6.78
C LYS A 383 3.79 -11.02 5.70
N LEU A 384 4.44 -11.14 4.57
CA LEU A 384 4.04 -11.98 3.44
C LEU A 384 5.17 -12.95 3.09
N ARG A 385 4.85 -14.24 2.90
CA ARG A 385 5.86 -15.28 2.71
C ARG A 385 5.42 -16.32 1.69
N TYR A 386 6.34 -16.71 0.81
CA TYR A 386 6.13 -17.82 -0.14
C TYR A 386 5.91 -19.15 0.58
N GLU A 387 6.61 -19.37 1.70
CA GLU A 387 6.52 -20.57 2.52
C GLU A 387 5.17 -20.73 3.24
N TRP A 388 4.36 -19.69 3.31
CA TRP A 388 2.99 -19.75 3.84
C TRP A 388 1.93 -20.05 2.77
N MET A 389 2.30 -19.93 1.49
CA MET A 389 1.37 -20.21 0.39
C MET A 389 0.99 -21.70 0.31
N LYS A 390 -0.20 -21.96 -0.23
CA LYS A 390 -0.68 -23.33 -0.49
C LYS A 390 -0.16 -23.91 -1.82
N ARG A 391 0.56 -23.14 -2.61
CA ARG A 391 1.10 -23.54 -3.92
C ARG A 391 2.50 -22.99 -4.14
N ILE A 392 3.20 -23.58 -5.09
CA ILE A 392 4.52 -23.10 -5.53
C ILE A 392 4.32 -22.02 -6.57
N VAL A 393 4.99 -20.86 -6.40
CA VAL A 393 4.95 -19.75 -7.35
C VAL A 393 5.91 -19.99 -8.51
N THR A 394 5.43 -19.83 -9.75
CA THR A 394 6.16 -20.20 -10.97
C THR A 394 6.93 -19.05 -11.60
N SER A 395 6.49 -17.81 -11.41
CA SER A 395 7.14 -16.62 -11.98
C SER A 395 7.01 -15.39 -11.07
N THR A 396 7.77 -14.33 -11.37
CA THR A 396 7.73 -13.07 -10.61
C THR A 396 6.41 -12.29 -10.73
N ASN A 397 5.49 -12.74 -11.59
CA ASN A 397 4.18 -12.13 -11.79
C ASN A 397 3.02 -13.07 -11.42
N ASP A 398 3.31 -14.14 -10.67
CA ASP A 398 2.39 -15.27 -10.49
C ASP A 398 1.96 -15.47 -9.03
N ASP A 399 2.31 -14.60 -8.10
CA ASP A 399 1.94 -14.86 -6.70
C ASP A 399 0.42 -14.84 -6.45
N GLY A 400 -0.35 -14.05 -7.17
CA GLY A 400 -1.82 -14.01 -7.10
C GLY A 400 -2.37 -13.53 -5.75
N ILE A 401 -1.51 -13.17 -4.82
CA ILE A 401 -1.92 -12.68 -3.50
C ILE A 401 -2.50 -11.28 -3.62
N ASN A 402 -3.63 -11.05 -2.96
CA ASN A 402 -4.26 -9.74 -2.88
C ASN A 402 -3.39 -8.73 -2.12
N TRP A 403 -3.53 -7.46 -2.45
CA TRP A 403 -2.99 -6.37 -1.64
C TRP A 403 -4.00 -5.93 -0.59
N GLN A 404 -3.68 -6.11 0.70
CA GLN A 404 -4.51 -5.66 1.81
C GLN A 404 -4.50 -4.12 1.89
N TYR A 405 -5.53 -3.49 1.35
CA TYR A 405 -5.61 -2.03 1.25
C TYR A 405 -5.95 -1.36 2.59
N MET A 406 -6.78 -2.02 3.39
CA MET A 406 -7.17 -1.55 4.72
C MET A 406 -7.49 -2.71 5.65
N ARG A 407 -7.06 -2.60 6.91
CA ARG A 407 -7.35 -3.57 7.96
C ARG A 407 -7.80 -2.88 9.26
N LEU A 408 -8.43 -3.64 10.15
CA LEU A 408 -9.09 -3.13 11.36
C LEU A 408 -8.16 -2.39 12.31
N ALA A 409 -6.86 -2.78 12.38
CA ALA A 409 -5.89 -2.04 13.18
C ALA A 409 -5.73 -0.58 12.73
N ASP A 410 -5.87 -0.29 11.42
CA ASP A 410 -5.85 1.09 10.92
C ASP A 410 -7.07 1.88 11.42
N VAL A 411 -8.24 1.24 11.44
CA VAL A 411 -9.47 1.84 12.00
C VAL A 411 -9.29 2.18 13.48
N TYR A 412 -8.72 1.26 14.26
CA TYR A 412 -8.44 1.51 15.68
C TYR A 412 -7.48 2.68 15.89
N LEU A 413 -6.37 2.73 15.14
CA LEU A 413 -5.37 3.79 15.31
C LEU A 413 -5.83 5.14 14.71
N MET A 414 -6.68 5.15 13.68
CA MET A 414 -7.36 6.36 13.21
C MET A 414 -8.37 6.87 14.25
N ALA A 415 -9.14 5.98 14.90
CA ALA A 415 -10.03 6.34 16.01
C ALA A 415 -9.23 6.94 17.17
N ALA A 416 -8.13 6.28 17.58
CA ALA A 416 -7.27 6.76 18.67
C ALA A 416 -6.73 8.17 18.37
N GLU A 417 -6.27 8.43 17.15
CA GLU A 417 -5.80 9.75 16.72
C GLU A 417 -6.90 10.80 16.82
N ALA A 418 -8.06 10.54 16.21
CA ALA A 418 -9.16 11.50 16.17
C ALA A 418 -9.72 11.79 17.57
N VAL A 419 -9.91 10.75 18.38
CA VAL A 419 -10.42 10.91 19.76
C VAL A 419 -9.41 11.64 20.63
N ASN A 420 -8.09 11.38 20.47
CA ASN A 420 -7.07 12.17 21.19
C ASN A 420 -7.18 13.66 20.84
N GLN A 421 -7.38 13.99 19.57
CA GLN A 421 -7.46 15.39 19.14
C GLN A 421 -8.73 16.08 19.63
N LEU A 422 -9.85 15.39 19.72
CA LEU A 422 -11.15 15.94 20.10
C LEU A 422 -11.42 15.86 21.60
N ASP A 423 -11.22 14.69 22.20
CA ASP A 423 -11.68 14.37 23.55
C ASP A 423 -10.51 14.16 24.55
N GLY A 424 -9.28 14.03 24.05
CA GLY A 424 -8.09 13.88 24.87
C GLY A 424 -7.57 12.45 25.01
N PRO A 425 -6.37 12.28 25.59
CA PRO A 425 -5.62 11.03 25.56
C PRO A 425 -6.26 9.90 26.36
N ASP A 426 -6.90 10.19 27.50
CA ASP A 426 -7.58 9.16 28.31
C ASP A 426 -8.75 8.52 27.54
N ALA A 427 -9.53 9.32 26.84
CA ALA A 427 -10.63 8.83 26.01
C ALA A 427 -10.13 8.04 24.79
N ALA A 428 -8.96 8.41 24.25
CA ALA A 428 -8.35 7.79 23.08
C ALA A 428 -7.73 6.42 23.39
N TRP A 429 -7.29 6.17 24.60
CA TRP A 429 -6.57 4.96 24.99
C TRP A 429 -7.32 3.67 24.64
N GLN A 430 -8.62 3.62 24.84
CA GLN A 430 -9.44 2.45 24.56
C GLN A 430 -9.37 1.97 23.10
N TYR A 431 -8.95 2.84 22.19
CA TYR A 431 -8.78 2.52 20.76
C TYR A 431 -7.33 2.14 20.42
N MET A 432 -6.34 2.56 21.19
CA MET A 432 -4.95 2.13 21.03
C MET A 432 -4.68 0.79 21.72
N GLU A 433 -5.23 0.59 22.91
CA GLU A 433 -4.98 -0.57 23.76
C GLU A 433 -5.19 -1.92 23.07
N PRO A 434 -6.25 -2.17 22.28
CA PRO A 434 -6.44 -3.47 21.61
C PRO A 434 -5.31 -3.83 20.63
N VAL A 435 -4.75 -2.84 19.94
CA VAL A 435 -3.62 -3.03 19.01
C VAL A 435 -2.34 -3.36 19.77
N LEU A 436 -2.11 -2.71 20.90
CA LEU A 436 -0.93 -2.95 21.75
C LEU A 436 -1.03 -4.29 22.51
N SER A 437 -2.20 -4.61 23.03
CA SER A 437 -2.40 -5.79 23.90
C SER A 437 -2.21 -7.11 23.15
N ARG A 438 -2.41 -7.15 21.81
CA ARG A 438 -2.10 -8.33 21.00
C ARG A 438 -0.60 -8.43 20.64
N ALA A 439 0.15 -7.36 20.82
CA ALA A 439 1.52 -7.24 20.38
C ALA A 439 2.54 -7.32 21.52
N LEU A 440 2.18 -6.89 22.72
CA LEU A 440 3.09 -6.67 23.84
C LEU A 440 2.59 -7.33 25.13
N PRO A 441 3.51 -7.72 26.03
CA PRO A 441 3.17 -8.15 27.37
C PRO A 441 2.38 -7.08 28.15
N ALA A 442 1.46 -7.50 29.01
CA ALA A 442 0.56 -6.60 29.75
C ALA A 442 1.32 -5.51 30.56
N ALA A 443 2.47 -5.84 31.12
CA ALA A 443 3.29 -4.87 31.85
C ALA A 443 3.77 -3.70 30.96
N LYS A 444 4.16 -4.01 29.72
CA LYS A 444 4.56 -2.99 28.73
C LYS A 444 3.39 -2.13 28.28
N VAL A 445 2.21 -2.74 28.10
CA VAL A 445 0.99 -1.98 27.76
C VAL A 445 0.64 -0.97 28.88
N VAL A 446 0.80 -1.35 30.14
CA VAL A 446 0.60 -0.44 31.30
C VAL A 446 1.63 0.70 31.28
N GLU A 447 2.89 0.42 31.03
CA GLU A 447 3.96 1.43 30.89
C GLU A 447 3.65 2.42 29.75
N LEU A 448 3.29 1.90 28.58
CA LEU A 448 2.93 2.72 27.42
C LEU A 448 1.67 3.57 27.68
N LYS A 449 0.68 3.03 28.40
CA LYS A 449 -0.47 3.82 28.82
C LYS A 449 -0.05 5.04 29.60
N ALA A 450 0.71 4.85 30.67
CA ALA A 450 1.16 5.96 31.51
C ALA A 450 1.95 7.01 30.71
N ARG A 451 2.81 6.56 29.78
CA ARG A 451 3.62 7.45 28.94
C ARG A 451 2.76 8.22 27.93
N TYR A 452 1.86 7.55 27.21
CA TYR A 452 1.10 8.17 26.14
C TYR A 452 -0.05 9.04 26.65
N THR A 453 -0.72 8.64 27.74
CA THR A 453 -1.83 9.45 28.30
C THR A 453 -1.38 10.66 29.11
N ALA A 454 -0.08 10.92 29.26
CA ALA A 454 0.44 12.07 29.97
C ALA A 454 0.04 13.43 29.35
N SER A 455 -0.15 13.50 28.04
CA SER A 455 -0.65 14.68 27.32
C SER A 455 -1.17 14.33 25.93
N LYS A 456 -1.91 15.25 25.29
CA LYS A 456 -2.31 15.10 23.88
C LYS A 456 -1.11 14.91 22.94
N GLU A 457 -0.04 15.64 23.18
CA GLU A 457 1.19 15.56 22.39
C GLU A 457 1.88 14.20 22.59
N ALA A 458 2.03 13.76 23.84
CA ALA A 458 2.57 12.43 24.15
C ALA A 458 1.77 11.31 23.49
N PHE A 459 0.44 11.42 23.45
CA PHE A 459 -0.41 10.46 22.79
C PHE A 459 -0.23 10.51 21.26
N GLN A 460 -0.14 11.71 20.67
CA GLN A 460 0.10 11.87 19.24
C GLN A 460 1.45 11.26 18.84
N ASN A 461 2.49 11.46 19.63
CA ASN A 461 3.79 10.82 19.43
C ASN A 461 3.66 9.30 19.52
N GLY A 462 2.87 8.78 20.48
CA GLY A 462 2.52 7.37 20.55
C GLY A 462 1.82 6.84 19.30
N ILE A 463 0.89 7.61 18.71
CA ILE A 463 0.28 7.25 17.41
C ILE A 463 1.34 7.20 16.30
N VAL A 464 2.22 8.20 16.22
CA VAL A 464 3.30 8.23 15.22
C VAL A 464 4.19 6.99 15.34
N ASP A 465 4.60 6.62 16.56
CA ASP A 465 5.43 5.45 16.84
C ASP A 465 4.69 4.15 16.54
N GLN A 466 3.47 3.99 17.08
CA GLN A 466 2.74 2.72 16.92
C GLN A 466 2.30 2.47 15.49
N ARG A 467 1.96 3.51 14.72
CA ARG A 467 1.68 3.33 13.29
C ARG A 467 2.93 2.97 12.48
N ALA A 468 4.12 3.43 12.88
CA ALA A 468 5.39 3.00 12.29
C ALA A 468 5.61 1.50 12.46
N LEU A 469 5.46 1.00 13.70
CA LEU A 469 5.66 -0.41 14.05
C LEU A 469 4.55 -1.31 13.48
N GLU A 470 3.30 -0.86 13.53
CA GLU A 470 2.15 -1.65 13.09
C GLU A 470 2.08 -1.81 11.57
N PHE A 471 2.39 -0.75 10.80
CA PHE A 471 2.15 -0.71 9.34
C PHE A 471 3.41 -0.72 8.48
N ALA A 472 4.61 -0.92 9.03
CA ALA A 472 5.81 -1.10 8.22
C ALA A 472 5.62 -2.26 7.23
N GLY A 473 5.90 -2.02 5.94
CA GLY A 473 5.67 -2.97 4.86
C GLY A 473 4.25 -2.96 4.28
N GLU A 474 3.43 -1.93 4.58
CA GLU A 474 2.07 -1.76 4.06
C GLU A 474 1.88 -0.45 3.25
N ALA A 475 2.96 0.23 2.91
CA ALA A 475 3.00 1.45 2.07
C ALA A 475 2.14 2.63 2.59
N LEU A 476 1.87 2.70 3.91
CA LEU A 476 1.06 3.75 4.53
C LEU A 476 1.91 4.89 5.11
N ARG A 477 3.13 4.60 5.55
CA ARG A 477 3.95 5.50 6.37
C ARG A 477 4.22 6.84 5.71
N LYS A 478 4.58 6.88 4.43
CA LYS A 478 4.87 8.13 3.70
C LYS A 478 3.68 9.09 3.74
N ALA A 479 2.46 8.58 3.50
CA ALA A 479 1.25 9.38 3.54
C ALA A 479 0.95 9.91 4.95
N ASP A 480 1.20 9.12 5.99
CA ASP A 480 1.06 9.55 7.38
C ASP A 480 2.04 10.69 7.72
N LEU A 481 3.33 10.55 7.36
CA LEU A 481 4.34 11.58 7.60
C LEU A 481 4.01 12.89 6.88
N VAL A 482 3.49 12.80 5.65
CA VAL A 482 3.03 13.96 4.87
C VAL A 482 1.87 14.65 5.57
N ARG A 483 0.78 13.90 5.88
CA ARG A 483 -0.43 14.51 6.46
C ARG A 483 -0.22 15.10 7.85
N TRP A 484 0.71 14.56 8.64
CA TRP A 484 1.10 15.14 9.93
C TRP A 484 2.04 16.35 9.81
N GLY A 485 2.66 16.55 8.65
CA GLY A 485 3.60 17.66 8.42
C GLY A 485 5.01 17.42 8.98
N ILE A 486 5.37 16.17 9.29
CA ILE A 486 6.63 15.80 9.95
C ILE A 486 7.59 15.01 9.05
N ILE A 487 7.33 14.96 7.74
CA ILE A 487 8.11 14.12 6.82
C ILE A 487 9.60 14.53 6.79
N ASP A 488 9.92 15.82 6.79
CA ASP A 488 11.31 16.29 6.78
C ASP A 488 12.05 15.94 8.07
N GLU A 489 11.38 16.10 9.21
CA GLU A 489 11.91 15.76 10.53
C GLU A 489 12.22 14.26 10.62
N LYS A 490 11.26 13.41 10.29
CA LYS A 490 11.42 11.95 10.37
C LYS A 490 12.43 11.39 9.37
N MET A 491 12.53 12.00 8.20
CA MET A 491 13.55 11.60 7.22
C MET A 491 14.97 12.07 7.63
N ALA A 492 15.11 13.20 8.31
CA ALA A 492 16.37 13.61 8.91
C ALA A 492 16.77 12.65 10.06
N GLU A 493 15.85 12.36 10.97
CA GLU A 493 16.03 11.38 12.06
C GLU A 493 16.43 10.00 11.49
N CYS A 494 15.84 9.57 10.38
CA CYS A 494 16.19 8.33 9.69
C CYS A 494 17.68 8.27 9.34
N LYS A 495 18.25 9.32 8.72
CA LYS A 495 19.68 9.37 8.40
C LYS A 495 20.56 9.37 9.65
N GLU A 496 20.13 10.05 10.70
CA GLU A 496 20.85 10.06 11.98
C GLU A 496 20.86 8.68 12.65
N LYS A 497 19.70 7.99 12.68
CA LYS A 497 19.60 6.61 13.20
C LYS A 497 20.48 5.64 12.41
N LEU A 498 20.46 5.72 11.07
CA LEU A 498 21.34 4.92 10.23
C LEU A 498 22.82 5.18 10.53
N THR A 499 23.20 6.43 10.74
CA THR A 499 24.57 6.82 11.10
C THR A 499 24.98 6.28 12.48
N ARG A 500 24.10 6.41 13.47
CA ARG A 500 24.34 5.86 14.82
C ARG A 500 24.41 4.33 14.81
N LEU A 501 23.53 3.67 14.05
CA LEU A 501 23.57 2.20 13.89
C LEU A 501 24.88 1.75 13.24
N ALA A 502 25.29 2.40 12.14
CA ALA A 502 26.53 2.05 11.43
C ALA A 502 27.78 2.16 12.31
N ASN A 503 27.77 3.06 13.29
CA ASN A 503 28.88 3.33 14.19
C ASN A 503 28.69 2.72 15.61
N ARG A 504 27.61 1.98 15.84
CA ARG A 504 27.21 1.47 17.17
C ARG A 504 27.26 2.57 18.25
N GLN A 505 26.53 3.65 18.02
CA GLN A 505 26.47 4.81 18.90
C GLN A 505 25.05 5.04 19.44
N GLY A 506 24.95 5.78 20.55
CA GLY A 506 23.67 6.07 21.18
C GLY A 506 22.94 4.81 21.60
N GLU A 507 21.69 4.69 21.19
CA GLU A 507 20.82 3.53 21.45
C GLU A 507 21.34 2.20 20.90
N TYR A 508 22.30 2.22 19.98
CA TYR A 508 22.89 1.01 19.35
C TYR A 508 24.28 0.64 19.90
N ALA A 509 24.76 1.30 20.95
CA ALA A 509 26.11 1.12 21.46
C ALA A 509 26.36 -0.26 22.10
N ASP A 510 25.30 -0.87 22.63
CA ASP A 510 25.32 -2.19 23.30
C ASP A 510 25.03 -3.37 22.37
N LEU A 511 24.80 -3.11 21.06
CA LEU A 511 24.60 -4.19 20.11
C LEU A 511 25.89 -5.02 19.93
N PRO A 512 25.79 -6.36 19.88
CA PRO A 512 26.96 -7.22 19.70
C PRO A 512 27.72 -6.97 18.39
N VAL A 513 29.05 -7.07 18.45
CA VAL A 513 29.91 -6.97 17.24
C VAL A 513 29.77 -8.18 16.36
N LYS A 514 29.50 -9.34 16.96
CA LYS A 514 29.35 -10.63 16.27
C LYS A 514 27.98 -11.23 16.51
N VAL A 515 27.50 -11.94 15.52
CA VAL A 515 26.33 -12.82 15.62
C VAL A 515 26.77 -14.27 15.42
N TYR A 516 26.06 -15.18 16.05
CA TYR A 516 26.27 -16.63 15.95
C TYR A 516 25.05 -17.26 15.27
N THR A 517 25.26 -18.09 14.27
CA THR A 517 24.18 -18.68 13.50
C THR A 517 24.35 -20.18 13.34
N LYS A 518 23.23 -20.90 13.31
CA LYS A 518 23.16 -22.33 13.06
C LYS A 518 21.82 -22.66 12.40
N ILE A 519 21.75 -23.73 11.62
CA ILE A 519 20.46 -24.30 11.19
C ILE A 519 19.91 -25.13 12.33
N TYR A 520 18.63 -24.91 12.63
CA TYR A 520 17.91 -25.57 13.73
C TYR A 520 17.89 -27.10 13.59
N SER A 521 18.15 -27.76 14.69
CA SER A 521 17.86 -29.18 14.92
C SER A 521 17.11 -29.36 16.25
N GLU A 522 16.34 -30.45 16.40
CA GLU A 522 15.50 -30.66 17.59
C GLU A 522 16.24 -30.56 18.92
N GLY A 523 17.56 -30.86 18.94
CA GLY A 523 18.42 -30.73 20.13
C GLY A 523 18.70 -29.29 20.57
N ASP A 524 18.40 -28.29 19.75
CA ASP A 524 18.75 -26.87 20.00
C ASP A 524 17.70 -26.12 20.84
N ALA A 525 16.51 -26.69 21.05
CA ALA A 525 15.39 -26.02 21.71
C ALA A 525 15.71 -25.49 23.12
N ALA A 526 16.51 -26.26 23.90
CA ALA A 526 16.90 -25.85 25.24
C ALA A 526 17.80 -24.59 25.21
N LEU A 527 18.74 -24.52 24.28
CA LEU A 527 19.67 -23.40 24.12
C LEU A 527 18.95 -22.14 23.61
N ILE A 528 18.02 -22.31 22.66
CA ILE A 528 17.19 -21.22 22.16
C ILE A 528 16.41 -20.57 23.31
N ASN A 529 15.74 -21.38 24.13
CA ASN A 529 14.95 -20.87 25.26
C ASN A 529 15.84 -20.24 26.35
N GLN A 530 17.03 -20.84 26.64
CA GLN A 530 17.95 -20.33 27.66
C GLN A 530 18.45 -18.93 27.34
N TYR A 531 18.74 -18.65 26.08
CA TYR A 531 19.35 -17.39 25.63
C TYR A 531 18.41 -16.51 24.81
N ASN A 532 17.12 -16.82 24.76
CA ASN A 532 16.11 -16.08 23.99
C ASN A 532 16.57 -15.80 22.54
N MET A 533 17.07 -16.86 21.86
CA MET A 533 17.63 -16.73 20.52
C MET A 533 16.53 -16.50 19.49
N TYR A 534 16.82 -15.70 18.47
CA TYR A 534 15.96 -15.61 17.29
C TYR A 534 15.93 -16.95 16.55
N MET A 535 14.73 -17.37 16.16
CA MET A 535 14.52 -18.52 15.30
C MET A 535 13.66 -18.13 14.10
N GLY A 536 14.16 -18.44 12.89
CA GLY A 536 13.42 -18.17 11.66
C GLY A 536 12.16 -19.03 11.55
N ASP A 537 11.05 -18.43 11.12
CA ASP A 537 9.79 -19.16 10.89
C ASP A 537 9.88 -19.98 9.60
N SER A 538 9.55 -21.28 9.67
CA SER A 538 9.43 -22.19 8.52
C SER A 538 8.37 -23.25 8.81
N PRO A 539 7.63 -23.71 7.79
CA PRO A 539 6.74 -24.89 7.92
C PRO A 539 7.48 -26.16 8.34
N ASN A 540 8.77 -26.27 8.03
CA ASN A 540 9.64 -27.40 8.36
C ASN A 540 10.90 -26.91 9.08
N PRO A 541 10.79 -26.48 10.36
CA PRO A 541 11.89 -25.80 11.05
C PRO A 541 13.17 -26.64 11.14
N ASN A 542 13.05 -27.96 11.39
CA ASN A 542 14.22 -28.86 11.47
C ASN A 542 14.89 -28.99 10.09
N GLY A 543 16.11 -28.46 9.99
CA GLY A 543 16.90 -28.41 8.75
C GLY A 543 16.66 -27.20 7.85
N GLU A 544 15.62 -26.39 8.09
CA GLU A 544 15.32 -25.21 7.28
C GLU A 544 15.49 -23.90 8.04
N SER A 545 15.08 -23.82 9.32
CA SER A 545 15.10 -22.57 10.10
C SER A 545 16.50 -22.22 10.60
N ILE A 546 16.86 -20.94 10.49
CA ILE A 546 18.06 -20.40 11.09
C ILE A 546 17.82 -20.06 12.56
N ILE A 547 18.81 -20.33 13.41
CA ILE A 547 18.91 -19.81 14.78
C ILE A 547 19.97 -18.73 14.76
N ILE A 548 19.69 -17.60 15.42
CA ILE A 548 20.61 -16.47 15.51
C ILE A 548 20.69 -15.99 16.96
N TYR A 549 21.91 -15.84 17.49
CA TYR A 549 22.19 -15.17 18.75
C TYR A 549 23.08 -13.97 18.50
N GLY A 550 22.82 -12.87 19.21
CA GLY A 550 23.55 -11.61 19.06
C GLY A 550 22.80 -10.56 18.25
N LEU A 551 21.49 -10.72 18.06
CA LEU A 551 20.65 -9.70 17.42
C LEU A 551 20.09 -8.66 18.40
N ASN A 552 19.89 -9.06 19.68
CA ASN A 552 19.21 -8.19 20.65
C ASN A 552 20.18 -7.27 21.39
N HIS A 553 19.65 -6.15 21.87
CA HIS A 553 20.34 -5.30 22.84
C HIS A 553 20.76 -6.12 24.06
N GLY A 554 22.00 -5.95 24.48
CA GLY A 554 22.52 -6.61 25.67
C GLY A 554 22.88 -8.09 25.53
N ASP A 555 22.74 -8.69 24.33
CA ASP A 555 23.24 -10.05 24.08
C ASP A 555 24.77 -10.09 24.30
N ASP A 556 25.24 -10.87 25.28
CA ASP A 556 26.67 -11.01 25.54
C ASP A 556 27.25 -12.20 24.76
N THR A 557 27.58 -11.92 23.49
CA THR A 557 28.12 -12.93 22.58
C THR A 557 29.55 -13.37 22.93
N GLU A 558 30.31 -12.60 23.69
CA GLU A 558 31.66 -12.97 24.13
C GLU A 558 31.60 -13.96 25.31
N ALA A 559 30.70 -13.72 26.27
CA ALA A 559 30.58 -14.57 27.47
C ALA A 559 30.27 -16.03 27.12
N ILE A 560 29.43 -16.30 26.12
CA ILE A 560 29.00 -17.65 25.74
C ILE A 560 29.60 -18.12 24.41
N SER A 561 30.63 -17.45 23.91
CA SER A 561 31.23 -17.76 22.60
C SER A 561 31.77 -19.19 22.48
N THR A 562 32.30 -19.76 23.56
CA THR A 562 32.79 -21.17 23.60
C THR A 562 31.62 -22.12 23.55
N GLU A 563 30.60 -21.92 24.37
CA GLU A 563 29.40 -22.76 24.40
C GLU A 563 28.69 -22.79 23.03
N LEU A 564 28.54 -21.62 22.38
CA LEU A 564 27.96 -21.55 21.06
C LEU A 564 28.76 -22.31 19.99
N LYS A 565 30.11 -22.21 20.03
CA LYS A 565 30.98 -22.97 19.12
C LYS A 565 30.89 -24.48 19.35
N ASP A 566 30.88 -24.88 20.61
CA ASP A 566 30.75 -26.31 20.98
C ASP A 566 29.37 -26.85 20.57
N ALA A 567 28.33 -26.03 20.59
CA ALA A 567 27.00 -26.34 20.07
C ALA A 567 26.90 -26.27 18.53
N GLY A 568 27.99 -25.94 17.82
CA GLY A 568 28.08 -25.95 16.36
C GLY A 568 27.63 -24.66 15.66
N PHE A 569 27.55 -23.53 16.40
CA PHE A 569 27.27 -22.23 15.80
C PHE A 569 28.52 -21.67 15.10
N ALA A 570 28.29 -21.06 13.94
CA ALA A 570 29.28 -20.28 13.21
C ALA A 570 29.12 -18.80 13.55
N SER A 571 30.25 -18.11 13.85
CA SER A 571 30.24 -16.67 14.10
C SER A 571 30.43 -15.87 12.81
N LYS A 572 29.76 -14.71 12.74
CA LYS A 572 29.98 -13.69 11.70
C LYS A 572 30.20 -12.35 12.34
N ASP A 573 31.09 -11.56 11.78
CA ASP A 573 31.18 -10.13 12.11
C ASP A 573 29.89 -9.43 11.68
N TRP A 574 29.28 -8.64 12.60
CA TRP A 574 28.01 -7.99 12.34
C TRP A 574 28.17 -6.53 11.98
N PHE A 575 29.01 -5.80 12.71
CA PHE A 575 29.31 -4.40 12.47
C PHE A 575 30.76 -4.13 12.07
N GLU A 576 31.69 -4.97 12.51
CA GLU A 576 33.14 -4.80 12.32
C GLU A 576 33.72 -6.02 11.59
N GLY A 577 34.98 -5.91 11.15
CA GLY A 577 35.67 -6.99 10.48
C GLY A 577 35.41 -7.07 8.97
N LYS A 578 35.81 -8.20 8.39
CA LYS A 578 35.78 -8.41 6.93
C LYS A 578 34.35 -8.49 6.38
N ASP A 579 33.46 -9.14 7.09
CA ASP A 579 32.08 -9.42 6.70
C ASP A 579 31.07 -8.53 7.46
N GLY A 580 31.57 -7.59 8.28
CA GLY A 580 30.74 -6.69 9.06
C GLY A 580 29.95 -5.69 8.23
N LEU A 581 28.85 -5.21 8.81
CA LEU A 581 28.00 -4.19 8.19
C LEU A 581 28.83 -2.92 7.95
N LYS A 582 28.74 -2.44 6.73
CA LYS A 582 29.20 -1.11 6.37
C LYS A 582 28.04 -0.38 5.69
N LEU A 583 27.15 0.20 6.48
CA LEU A 583 26.23 1.21 5.97
C LEU A 583 27.10 2.36 5.48
N LYS A 584 27.32 2.41 4.18
CA LYS A 584 28.18 3.40 3.55
C LYS A 584 27.48 4.75 3.53
N GLU A 585 28.24 5.81 3.54
CA GLU A 585 27.73 7.17 3.36
C GLU A 585 26.85 7.30 2.10
N ASP A 586 27.21 6.60 1.03
CA ASP A 586 26.43 6.53 -0.20
C ASP A 586 25.00 6.00 0.01
N TYR A 587 24.82 4.94 0.84
CA TYR A 587 23.50 4.43 1.21
C TYR A 587 22.72 5.46 2.02
N ILE A 588 23.31 6.00 3.09
CA ILE A 588 22.64 6.94 4.00
C ILE A 588 22.20 8.20 3.24
N ASN A 589 23.09 8.76 2.40
CA ASN A 589 22.79 9.94 1.62
C ASN A 589 21.81 9.65 0.45
N GLY A 590 21.74 8.40 0.00
CA GLY A 590 20.82 7.94 -1.05
C GLY A 590 19.36 7.77 -0.60
N ILE A 591 19.07 7.81 0.70
CA ILE A 591 17.69 7.68 1.23
C ILE A 591 16.81 8.81 0.68
N TYR A 592 17.28 10.04 0.69
CA TYR A 592 16.66 11.16 -0.02
C TYR A 592 17.73 12.16 -0.48
N VAL A 593 17.50 12.78 -1.63
CA VAL A 593 18.44 13.73 -2.24
C VAL A 593 17.88 15.15 -2.32
N ASN A 594 16.55 15.30 -2.30
CA ASN A 594 15.86 16.58 -2.23
C ASN A 594 14.97 16.64 -0.99
N THR A 595 14.61 17.82 -0.53
CA THR A 595 13.72 18.05 0.62
C THR A 595 12.43 17.27 0.45
N PRO A 596 12.11 16.29 1.35
CA PRO A 596 10.97 15.40 1.14
C PRO A 596 9.62 16.12 1.05
N SER A 597 9.34 17.10 1.91
CA SER A 597 8.07 17.85 1.90
C SER A 597 7.82 18.58 0.58
N LEU A 598 8.88 19.05 -0.09
CA LEU A 598 8.80 19.77 -1.35
C LEU A 598 8.89 18.86 -2.59
N ASN A 599 9.16 17.57 -2.40
CA ASN A 599 9.34 16.61 -3.48
C ASN A 599 8.58 15.28 -3.22
N CYS A 600 7.57 15.28 -2.34
CA CYS A 600 6.80 14.09 -1.99
C CYS A 600 5.84 13.63 -3.09
N LEU A 601 5.57 14.46 -4.08
CA LEU A 601 4.71 14.15 -5.22
C LEU A 601 5.53 13.76 -6.45
N TRP A 602 4.97 12.89 -7.27
CA TRP A 602 5.49 12.55 -8.58
C TRP A 602 4.99 13.55 -9.63
N PRO A 603 5.82 13.96 -10.59
CA PRO A 603 5.36 14.78 -11.71
C PRO A 603 4.50 13.95 -12.67
N ILE A 604 3.59 14.62 -13.38
CA ILE A 604 2.85 14.02 -14.48
C ILE A 604 3.83 13.78 -15.65
N TRP A 605 3.73 12.62 -16.29
CA TRP A 605 4.61 12.27 -17.41
C TRP A 605 4.54 13.32 -18.52
N GLN A 606 5.71 13.72 -19.03
CA GLN A 606 5.83 14.85 -19.96
C GLN A 606 4.99 14.67 -21.23
N THR A 607 4.80 13.45 -21.73
CA THR A 607 3.95 13.19 -22.89
C THR A 607 2.49 13.55 -22.62
N PHE A 608 1.97 13.26 -21.40
CA PHE A 608 0.60 13.64 -21.03
C PHE A 608 0.46 15.16 -20.87
N VAL A 609 1.50 15.81 -20.34
CA VAL A 609 1.54 17.28 -20.29
C VAL A 609 1.46 17.85 -21.70
N ASN A 610 2.29 17.36 -22.63
CA ASN A 610 2.33 17.84 -24.01
C ASN A 610 1.01 17.62 -24.77
N SER A 611 0.28 16.54 -24.48
CA SER A 611 -1.00 16.20 -25.11
C SER A 611 -2.22 16.85 -24.45
N SER A 612 -2.03 17.61 -23.39
CA SER A 612 -3.13 18.22 -22.59
C SER A 612 -3.73 19.49 -23.18
N ASN A 613 -3.34 19.89 -24.39
CA ASN A 613 -3.75 21.15 -25.01
C ASN A 613 -3.33 22.40 -24.21
N GLY A 614 -2.22 22.31 -23.46
CA GLY A 614 -1.70 23.39 -22.61
C GLY A 614 -2.39 23.55 -21.26
N LEU A 615 -3.34 22.66 -20.92
CA LEU A 615 -4.11 22.74 -19.67
C LEU A 615 -3.41 22.11 -18.47
N ILE A 616 -2.39 21.29 -18.71
CA ILE A 616 -1.62 20.61 -17.64
C ILE A 616 -0.16 21.01 -17.78
N ASN A 617 0.49 21.33 -16.67
CA ASN A 617 1.93 21.55 -16.59
C ASN A 617 2.51 20.97 -15.30
N ASN A 618 3.82 20.89 -15.21
CA ASN A 618 4.59 20.51 -14.03
C ASN A 618 5.39 21.68 -13.46
N ASP A 619 5.10 22.93 -13.92
CA ASP A 619 5.87 24.12 -13.56
C ASP A 619 5.57 24.53 -12.11
N GLY A 620 6.59 25.02 -11.42
CA GLY A 620 6.56 25.39 -10.01
C GLY A 620 5.82 24.33 -9.20
N ASN A 621 5.90 24.09 -8.04
CA ASN A 621 5.24 23.05 -7.23
C ASN A 621 4.00 22.37 -7.88
N TYR A 622 4.16 21.89 -9.16
CA TYR A 622 3.15 21.18 -9.97
C TYR A 622 2.07 22.03 -10.66
N GLY A 623 2.37 23.28 -10.99
CA GLY A 623 1.63 24.05 -11.99
C GLY A 623 0.48 24.89 -11.45
N GLN A 624 -0.03 25.76 -12.33
CA GLN A 624 -1.19 26.58 -12.02
C GLN A 624 -2.45 25.73 -11.91
N LEU A 625 -3.20 25.95 -10.85
CA LEU A 625 -4.47 25.30 -10.63
C LEU A 625 -5.58 26.12 -11.31
N SER A 626 -6.61 25.46 -11.83
CA SER A 626 -7.89 26.11 -12.08
C SER A 626 -8.64 26.27 -10.75
N ASP A 627 -9.21 27.41 -10.54
CA ASP A 627 -10.15 27.66 -9.45
C ASP A 627 -11.45 26.87 -9.62
#